data_49804d18c792a556ee4a1bcbd8239d50
#
_entry.id   49804d18c792a556ee4a1bcbd8239d50
#
_cell.length_a   1.000
_cell.length_b   1.000
_cell.length_c   1.000
_cell.angle_alpha   90.00
_cell.angle_beta   90.00
_cell.angle_gamma   90.00
#
_symmetry.space_group_name_H-M   'P 1'
#
loop_
_entity.id
_entity.type
_entity.pdbx_description
1 polymer ?
#
loop_
_entity_poly.entity_id
_entity_poly.type
_entity_poly.pdbx_seq_one_letter_code
_entity_poly.pdbx_strand_id
1 'polypeptide(L)'
;MRRQTWTKRDPIKNYFPLPNELYDLNLSRGAIVVYGFLLRCENRKTYQCLLSYREIAERVGMCVSTVRKYVAELEERLLIRTEHTTITTRDGRKRNGCLRYHVLPIQMSINQYYERQLDRADLMLEQYRAERSAAALDRKEGTSKC
;
A
#
# COMPACT_ATOMS: atom_id res chain seq x y z
N MET A 1 -2.45 40.25 27.80
CA MET A 1 -2.40 38.89 27.21
C MET A 1 -1.15 38.75 26.34
N ARG A 2 -0.21 37.93 26.75
CA ARG A 2 0.95 37.61 25.91
C ARG A 2 0.45 36.76 24.74
N ARG A 3 0.56 37.25 23.51
CA ARG A 3 0.33 36.44 22.31
C ARG A 3 1.32 35.27 22.31
N GLN A 4 0.81 34.07 22.41
CA GLN A 4 1.61 32.85 22.30
C GLN A 4 2.11 32.77 20.85
N THR A 5 3.38 33.08 20.64
CA THR A 5 4.02 32.92 19.33
C THR A 5 4.39 31.46 19.16
N TRP A 6 3.73 30.78 18.22
CA TRP A 6 4.05 29.43 17.85
C TRP A 6 5.42 29.39 17.16
N THR A 7 6.28 28.51 17.63
CA THR A 7 7.56 28.26 16.95
C THR A 7 7.33 27.74 15.55
N LYS A 8 7.99 28.33 14.56
CA LYS A 8 7.93 27.82 13.18
C LYS A 8 8.56 26.43 13.13
N ARG A 9 7.87 25.51 12.47
CA ARG A 9 8.42 24.19 12.18
C ARG A 9 9.48 24.29 11.10
N ASP A 10 10.59 23.57 11.27
CA ASP A 10 11.60 23.44 10.23
C ASP A 10 11.32 22.19 9.39
N PRO A 11 10.76 22.33 8.17
CA PRO A 11 10.38 21.20 7.34
C PRO A 11 11.58 20.46 6.73
N ILE A 12 12.77 21.04 6.81
CA ILE A 12 13.97 20.49 6.16
C ILE A 12 14.70 19.51 7.06
N LYS A 13 14.80 19.79 8.36
CA LYS A 13 15.66 19.04 9.29
C LYS A 13 15.01 17.80 9.89
N ASN A 14 13.72 17.84 10.21
CA ASN A 14 13.06 16.84 11.03
C ASN A 14 11.79 16.25 10.40
N TYR A 15 11.60 16.43 9.12
CA TYR A 15 10.40 15.99 8.42
C TYR A 15 10.76 15.22 7.15
N PHE A 16 9.88 14.31 6.79
CA PHE A 16 9.88 13.69 5.47
C PHE A 16 8.48 13.81 4.87
N PRO A 17 8.35 13.98 3.54
CA PRO A 17 7.05 14.11 2.90
C PRO A 17 6.35 12.77 2.78
N LEU A 18 5.04 12.76 3.07
CA LEU A 18 4.12 11.69 2.72
C LEU A 18 3.22 12.15 1.58
N PRO A 19 2.95 11.31 0.58
CA PRO A 19 1.97 11.65 -0.44
C PRO A 19 0.58 11.87 0.18
N ASN A 20 -0.11 12.94 -0.21
CA ASN A 20 -1.45 13.23 0.29
C ASN A 20 -2.45 12.12 -0.06
N GLU A 21 -2.32 11.56 -1.25
CA GLU A 21 -3.19 10.52 -1.80
C GLU A 21 -3.08 9.18 -1.06
N LEU A 22 -2.06 9.00 -0.23
CA LEU A 22 -1.86 7.77 0.55
C LEU A 22 -3.09 7.41 1.40
N TYR A 23 -3.76 8.40 1.95
CA TYR A 23 -4.94 8.21 2.80
C TYR A 23 -6.21 7.91 2.00
N ASP A 24 -6.22 8.18 0.70
CA ASP A 24 -7.35 7.95 -0.19
C ASP A 24 -7.33 6.55 -0.84
N LEU A 25 -6.24 5.80 -0.65
CA LEU A 25 -6.04 4.48 -1.25
C LEU A 25 -6.68 3.32 -0.47
N ASN A 26 -7.34 3.60 0.64
CA ASN A 26 -7.96 2.59 1.51
C ASN A 26 -6.98 1.50 1.98
N LEU A 27 -5.79 1.91 2.42
CA LEU A 27 -4.77 1.02 2.96
C LEU A 27 -5.06 0.67 4.43
N SER A 28 -4.57 -0.48 4.87
CA SER A 28 -4.53 -0.83 6.30
C SER A 28 -3.69 0.17 7.09
N ARG A 29 -4.06 0.43 8.33
CA ARG A 29 -3.32 1.37 9.21
C ARG A 29 -1.85 1.00 9.33
N GLY A 30 -1.57 -0.28 9.54
CA GLY A 30 -0.20 -0.78 9.66
C GLY A 30 0.58 -0.66 8.36
N ALA A 31 -0.05 -0.82 7.21
CA ALA A 31 0.57 -0.59 5.90
C ALA A 31 1.01 0.87 5.74
N ILE A 32 0.18 1.82 6.15
CA ILE A 32 0.52 3.25 6.14
C ILE A 32 1.73 3.53 7.04
N VAL A 33 1.77 2.95 8.23
CA VAL A 33 2.88 3.11 9.18
C VAL A 33 4.17 2.54 8.60
N VAL A 34 4.14 1.34 8.04
CA VAL A 34 5.32 0.71 7.41
C VAL A 34 5.78 1.51 6.20
N TYR A 35 4.87 1.95 5.35
CA TYR A 35 5.20 2.78 4.19
C TYR A 35 5.85 4.10 4.59
N GLY A 36 5.32 4.77 5.59
CA GLY A 36 5.90 6.00 6.14
C GLY A 36 7.33 5.78 6.65
N PHE A 37 7.59 4.67 7.34
CA PHE A 37 8.92 4.34 7.80
C PHE A 37 9.90 4.05 6.64
N LEU A 38 9.46 3.38 5.60
CA LEU A 38 10.26 3.16 4.39
C LEU A 38 10.60 4.48 3.69
N LEU A 39 9.66 5.40 3.58
CA LEU A 39 9.90 6.74 3.03
C LEU A 39 10.91 7.53 3.86
N ARG A 40 10.87 7.41 5.18
CA ARG A 40 11.86 8.03 6.06
C ARG A 40 13.26 7.49 5.81
N CYS A 41 13.39 6.21 5.55
CA CYS A 41 14.66 5.50 5.40
C CYS A 41 15.21 5.52 3.97
N GLU A 42 14.41 5.86 2.97
CA GLU A 42 14.83 5.83 1.57
C GLU A 42 15.95 6.85 1.27
N ASN A 43 16.83 6.46 0.37
CA ASN A 43 17.74 7.40 -0.26
C ASN A 43 16.96 8.22 -1.29
N ARG A 44 16.91 9.52 -1.12
CA ARG A 44 16.12 10.42 -1.99
C ARG A 44 16.61 10.51 -3.43
N LYS A 45 17.81 10.05 -3.71
CA LYS A 45 18.35 10.00 -5.07
C LYS A 45 17.99 8.71 -5.79
N THR A 46 17.99 7.59 -5.07
CA THR A 46 17.76 6.26 -5.63
C THR A 46 16.38 5.69 -5.33
N TYR A 47 15.65 6.29 -4.39
CA TYR A 47 14.35 5.83 -3.88
C TYR A 47 14.39 4.40 -3.33
N GLN A 48 15.52 4.01 -2.75
CA GLN A 48 15.77 2.67 -2.23
C GLN A 48 16.22 2.72 -0.78
N CYS A 49 15.91 1.68 -0.04
CA CYS A 49 16.48 1.41 1.28
C CYS A 49 16.71 -0.08 1.50
N LEU A 50 17.67 -0.39 2.36
CA LEU A 50 17.99 -1.75 2.78
C LEU A 50 17.60 -1.93 4.23
N LEU A 51 16.63 -2.80 4.50
CA LEU A 51 16.11 -3.07 5.84
C LEU A 51 15.73 -4.55 5.96
N SER A 52 15.96 -5.12 7.15
CA SER A 52 15.38 -6.40 7.51
C SER A 52 13.95 -6.21 8.05
N TYR A 53 13.13 -7.24 8.00
CA TYR A 53 11.81 -7.21 8.66
C TYR A 53 11.93 -6.93 10.16
N ARG A 54 12.98 -7.42 10.79
CA ARG A 54 13.24 -7.20 12.21
C ARG A 54 13.51 -5.74 12.53
N GLU A 55 14.32 -5.07 11.74
CA GLU A 55 14.60 -3.64 11.89
C GLU A 55 13.33 -2.79 11.75
N ILE A 56 12.49 -3.11 10.76
CA ILE A 56 11.19 -2.44 10.58
C ILE A 56 10.30 -2.72 11.80
N ALA A 57 10.19 -3.98 12.23
CA ALA A 57 9.34 -4.40 13.34
C ALA A 57 9.71 -3.67 14.64
N GLU A 58 10.99 -3.56 14.95
CA GLU A 58 11.48 -2.85 16.14
C GLU A 58 11.15 -1.36 16.08
N ARG A 59 11.25 -0.74 14.91
CA ARG A 59 11.03 0.71 14.75
C ARG A 59 9.56 1.09 14.73
N VAL A 60 8.69 0.27 14.15
CA VAL A 60 7.25 0.56 14.06
C VAL A 60 6.43 -0.07 15.18
N GLY A 61 7.05 -0.87 16.05
CA GLY A 61 6.37 -1.49 17.18
C GLY A 61 5.41 -2.62 16.80
N MET A 62 5.79 -3.42 15.80
CA MET A 62 5.02 -4.57 15.31
C MET A 62 5.86 -5.85 15.40
N CYS A 63 5.21 -7.02 15.37
CA CYS A 63 5.94 -8.27 15.20
C CYS A 63 6.34 -8.49 13.73
N VAL A 64 7.35 -9.33 13.50
CA VAL A 64 7.89 -9.61 12.17
C VAL A 64 6.83 -10.15 11.20
N SER A 65 5.96 -11.05 11.67
CA SER A 65 4.87 -11.60 10.85
C SER A 65 3.89 -10.52 10.38
N THR A 66 3.60 -9.54 11.23
CA THR A 66 2.74 -8.41 10.91
C THR A 66 3.41 -7.49 9.88
N VAL A 67 4.71 -7.23 10.03
CA VAL A 67 5.48 -6.45 9.03
C VAL A 67 5.45 -7.14 7.66
N ARG A 68 5.65 -8.45 7.61
CA ARG A 68 5.55 -9.22 6.34
C ARG A 68 4.20 -9.05 5.66
N LYS A 69 3.13 -9.11 6.44
CA LYS A 69 1.76 -8.92 5.95
C LYS A 69 1.58 -7.53 5.31
N TYR A 70 2.04 -6.49 5.97
CA TYR A 70 1.92 -5.13 5.46
C TYR A 70 2.84 -4.83 4.29
N VAL A 71 4.04 -5.39 4.29
CA VAL A 71 4.94 -5.33 3.12
C VAL A 71 4.29 -5.98 1.89
N ALA A 72 3.67 -7.15 2.06
CA ALA A 72 2.94 -7.82 0.98
C ALA A 72 1.76 -6.97 0.48
N GLU A 73 1.02 -6.31 1.38
CA GLU A 73 -0.06 -5.39 1.00
C GLU A 73 0.47 -4.20 0.19
N LEU A 74 1.57 -3.60 0.62
CA LEU A 74 2.19 -2.48 -0.10
C LEU A 74 2.70 -2.89 -1.49
N GLU A 75 3.25 -4.08 -1.63
CA GLU A 75 3.65 -4.63 -2.93
C GLU A 75 2.45 -4.87 -3.85
N GLU A 76 1.40 -5.49 -3.34
CA GLU A 76 0.15 -5.72 -4.07
C GLU A 76 -0.48 -4.41 -4.57
N ARG A 77 -0.36 -3.36 -3.77
CA ARG A 77 -0.90 -2.04 -4.09
C ARG A 77 0.04 -1.18 -4.93
N LEU A 78 1.14 -1.71 -5.42
CA LEU A 78 2.14 -1.02 -6.26
C LEU A 78 2.76 0.23 -5.60
N LEU A 79 2.89 0.22 -4.29
CA LEU A 79 3.56 1.29 -3.55
C LEU A 79 5.05 1.05 -3.40
N ILE A 80 5.43 -0.22 -3.29
CA ILE A 80 6.82 -0.65 -3.17
C ILE A 80 7.08 -1.89 -4.01
N ARG A 81 8.35 -2.14 -4.26
CA ARG A 81 8.87 -3.40 -4.79
C ARG A 81 10.00 -3.86 -3.88
N THR A 82 10.05 -5.13 -3.56
CA THR A 82 11.12 -5.74 -2.77
C THR A 82 12.05 -6.55 -3.65
N GLU A 83 13.32 -6.58 -3.27
CA GLU A 83 14.35 -7.35 -3.94
C GLU A 83 15.19 -8.06 -2.87
N HIS A 84 15.38 -9.36 -3.03
CA HIS A 84 16.25 -10.13 -2.15
C HIS A 84 17.71 -9.81 -2.44
N THR A 85 18.47 -9.55 -1.39
CA THR A 85 19.92 -9.37 -1.49
C THR A 85 20.65 -10.57 -0.92
N THR A 86 21.77 -10.90 -1.49
CA THR A 86 22.67 -11.95 -1.00
C THR A 86 23.97 -11.34 -0.50
N ILE A 87 24.40 -11.79 0.66
CA ILE A 87 25.70 -11.41 1.23
C ILE A 87 26.64 -12.60 1.10
N THR A 88 27.83 -12.36 0.57
CA THR A 88 28.91 -13.35 0.58
C THR A 88 29.75 -13.17 1.84
N THR A 89 29.77 -14.17 2.71
CA THR A 89 30.61 -14.17 3.92
C THR A 89 32.10 -14.37 3.57
N ARG A 90 33.00 -14.04 4.51
CA ARG A 90 34.44 -14.26 4.32
C ARG A 90 34.80 -15.69 3.93
N ASP A 91 33.98 -16.66 4.31
CA ASP A 91 34.15 -18.10 3.99
C ASP A 91 33.60 -18.48 2.61
N GLY A 92 33.20 -17.51 1.78
CA GLY A 92 32.64 -17.73 0.45
C GLY A 92 31.20 -18.26 0.44
N ARG A 93 30.54 -18.36 1.59
CA ARG A 93 29.14 -18.79 1.70
C ARG A 93 28.20 -17.64 1.38
N LYS A 94 27.19 -17.91 0.57
CA LYS A 94 26.10 -16.95 0.30
C LYS A 94 25.04 -17.07 1.39
N ARG A 95 24.69 -15.95 1.99
CA ARG A 95 23.55 -15.82 2.93
C ARG A 95 22.56 -14.80 2.42
N ASN A 96 21.30 -14.99 2.78
CA ASN A 96 20.28 -13.96 2.52
C ASN A 96 20.61 -12.69 3.30
N GLY A 97 20.69 -11.57 2.59
CA GLY A 97 20.87 -10.25 3.18
C GLY A 97 19.55 -9.59 3.53
N CYS A 98 19.62 -8.31 3.89
CA CYS A 98 18.44 -7.48 4.04
C CYS A 98 17.68 -7.35 2.72
N LEU A 99 16.37 -7.12 2.80
CA LEU A 99 15.57 -6.78 1.64
C LEU A 99 15.89 -5.36 1.16
N ARG A 100 16.00 -5.20 -0.14
CA ARG A 100 16.05 -3.89 -0.77
C ARG A 100 14.62 -3.49 -1.14
N TYR A 101 14.20 -2.35 -0.60
CA TYR A 101 12.89 -1.77 -0.89
C TYR A 101 13.06 -0.67 -1.93
N HIS A 102 12.28 -0.76 -2.99
CA HIS A 102 12.15 0.30 -3.99
C HIS A 102 10.81 0.98 -3.76
N VAL A 103 10.83 2.26 -3.45
CA VAL A 103 9.61 3.06 -3.36
C VAL A 103 9.19 3.46 -4.76
N LEU A 104 8.02 3.00 -5.19
CA LEU A 104 7.49 3.26 -6.51
C LEU A 104 6.80 4.62 -6.57
N PRO A 105 6.64 5.23 -7.75
CA PRO A 105 5.84 6.45 -7.90
C PRO A 105 4.41 6.21 -7.42
N ILE A 106 3.89 7.10 -6.58
CA ILE A 106 2.53 6.97 -6.00
C ILE A 106 1.46 6.88 -7.09
N GLN A 107 1.69 7.47 -8.24
CA GLN A 107 0.74 7.47 -9.34
C GLN A 107 0.40 6.05 -9.83
N MET A 108 1.34 5.11 -9.74
CA MET A 108 1.09 3.70 -10.09
C MET A 108 0.01 3.09 -9.20
N SER A 109 0.07 3.34 -7.91
CA SER A 109 -0.91 2.85 -6.94
C SER A 109 -2.27 3.54 -7.10
N ILE A 110 -2.27 4.84 -7.37
CA ILE A 110 -3.49 5.62 -7.64
C ILE A 110 -4.21 5.07 -8.87
N ASN A 111 -3.49 4.87 -9.96
CA ASN A 111 -4.06 4.33 -11.19
C ASN A 111 -4.66 2.93 -10.98
N GLN A 112 -3.93 2.04 -10.29
CA GLN A 112 -4.42 0.70 -9.96
C GLN A 112 -5.69 0.77 -9.10
N TYR A 113 -5.74 1.66 -8.13
CA TYR A 113 -6.91 1.83 -7.27
C TYR A 113 -8.14 2.24 -8.05
N TYR A 114 -8.02 3.22 -8.94
CA TYR A 114 -9.14 3.67 -9.78
C TYR A 114 -9.57 2.61 -10.80
N GLU A 115 -8.64 1.90 -11.42
CA GLU A 115 -8.97 0.79 -12.32
C GLU A 115 -9.78 -0.28 -11.60
N ARG A 116 -9.37 -0.70 -10.40
CA ARG A 116 -10.11 -1.64 -9.56
C ARG A 116 -11.49 -1.13 -9.16
N GLN A 117 -11.65 0.17 -8.93
CA GLN A 117 -12.95 0.77 -8.63
C GLN A 117 -13.88 0.72 -9.85
N LEU A 118 -13.37 1.00 -11.03
CA LEU A 118 -14.14 0.90 -12.28
C LEU A 118 -14.56 -0.55 -12.56
N ASP A 119 -13.66 -1.50 -12.44
CA ASP A 119 -13.96 -2.93 -12.62
C ASP A 119 -15.06 -3.41 -11.65
N ARG A 120 -15.00 -2.97 -10.41
CA ARG A 120 -16.06 -3.29 -9.41
C ARG A 120 -17.39 -2.67 -9.79
N ALA A 121 -17.41 -1.43 -10.25
CA ALA A 121 -18.62 -0.75 -10.69
C ALA A 121 -19.25 -1.45 -11.90
N ASP A 122 -18.44 -1.85 -12.87
CA ASP A 122 -18.88 -2.58 -14.05
C ASP A 122 -19.47 -3.94 -13.68
N LEU A 123 -18.80 -4.68 -12.80
CA LEU A 123 -19.29 -5.96 -12.30
C LEU A 123 -20.64 -5.83 -11.58
N MET A 124 -20.80 -4.81 -10.72
CA MET A 124 -22.07 -4.53 -10.03
C MET A 124 -23.18 -4.17 -11.02
N LEU A 125 -22.85 -3.43 -12.07
CA LEU A 125 -23.82 -3.06 -13.10
C LEU A 125 -24.28 -4.30 -13.91
N GLU A 126 -23.35 -5.19 -14.23
CA GLU A 126 -23.69 -6.46 -14.91
C GLU A 126 -24.59 -7.34 -14.02
N GLN A 127 -24.26 -7.48 -12.76
CA GLN A 127 -25.11 -8.22 -11.81
C GLN A 127 -26.52 -7.63 -11.71
N TYR A 128 -26.63 -6.33 -11.59
CA TYR A 128 -27.92 -5.64 -11.56
C TYR A 128 -28.74 -5.86 -12.86
N ARG A 129 -28.10 -5.81 -14.01
CA ARG A 129 -28.75 -6.11 -15.30
C ARG A 129 -29.22 -7.56 -15.39
N ALA A 130 -28.40 -8.51 -14.93
CA ALA A 130 -28.76 -9.92 -14.87
C ALA A 130 -29.95 -10.19 -13.94
N GLU A 131 -29.96 -9.60 -12.76
CA GLU A 131 -31.07 -9.70 -11.81
C GLU A 131 -32.36 -9.14 -12.40
N ARG A 132 -32.31 -7.98 -13.04
CA ARG A 132 -33.51 -7.40 -13.71
C ARG A 132 -34.02 -8.26 -14.83
N SER A 133 -33.14 -8.86 -15.62
CA SER A 133 -33.52 -9.76 -16.71
C SER A 133 -34.16 -11.04 -16.18
N ALA A 134 -33.64 -11.63 -15.12
CA ALA A 134 -34.23 -12.78 -14.45
C ALA A 134 -35.62 -12.47 -13.86
N ALA A 135 -35.76 -11.35 -13.18
CA ALA A 135 -37.06 -10.90 -12.65
C ALA A 135 -38.11 -10.63 -13.73
N ALA A 136 -37.69 -10.15 -14.91
CA ALA A 136 -38.55 -9.95 -16.06
C ALA A 136 -39.05 -11.27 -16.67
N LEU A 137 -38.20 -12.30 -16.69
CA LEU A 137 -38.55 -13.64 -17.16
C LEU A 137 -39.54 -14.31 -16.21
N ASP A 138 -39.31 -14.26 -14.90
CA ASP A 138 -40.21 -14.81 -13.89
C ASP A 138 -41.62 -14.17 -13.96
N ARG A 139 -41.71 -12.88 -14.21
CA ARG A 139 -42.99 -12.20 -14.43
C ARG A 139 -43.73 -12.69 -15.68
N LYS A 140 -43.02 -12.98 -16.75
CA LYS A 140 -43.63 -13.53 -17.99
C LYS A 140 -44.13 -14.96 -17.79
N GLU A 141 -43.40 -15.78 -17.07
CA GLU A 141 -43.82 -17.15 -16.76
C GLU A 141 -45.01 -17.17 -15.77
N GLY A 142 -45.04 -16.24 -14.81
CA GLY A 142 -46.16 -16.09 -13.87
C GLY A 142 -47.46 -15.62 -14.51
N THR A 143 -47.42 -14.92 -15.62
CA THR A 143 -48.60 -14.48 -16.38
C THR A 143 -49.08 -15.53 -17.39
N SER A 144 -48.28 -16.54 -17.71
CA SER A 144 -48.63 -17.64 -18.61
C SER A 144 -49.34 -18.81 -17.95
N LYS A 145 -49.52 -18.79 -16.63
CA LYS A 145 -50.28 -19.78 -15.85
C LYS A 145 -51.65 -19.24 -15.44
N CYS A 146 -52.48 -19.01 -16.38
CA CYS A 146 -53.93 -18.88 -16.17
C CYS A 146 -54.64 -20.06 -16.79
#